data_77c3f1f883622be6f77777df3b6fc57b
#
_entry.id   77c3f1f883622be6f77777df3b6fc57b
#
_cell.length_a   1.000
_cell.length_b   1.000
_cell.length_c   1.000
_cell.angle_alpha   90.00
_cell.angle_beta   90.00
_cell.angle_gamma   90.00
#
_symmetry.space_group_name_H-M   'P 1'
#
loop_
_entity.id
_entity.type
_entity.pdbx_description
1 polymer ?
#
loop_
_entity_poly.entity_id
_entity_poly.type
_entity_poly.pdbx_seq_one_letter_code
_entity_poly.pdbx_strand_id
1 'polypeptide(L)'
;FTGLPIKDSPGQTGETAYDLYGKKIQSSASHGIDPEGLALLPDSTFWVSDEYGPFLMHFDRSGRCIDLLSPFDGSMPQHYQSRKPNRGLEGLCASPDGTCLYGIMQSPLMGEKEHIVPLFRYDLTDKDWTEFRYLLDTDSDGANALCWLSDSTLLVLERDGKFPDEHTPANKKVYKVCLSDRSPILQKTLVLDIVKAAPDYGHDKAEGIALIGDSILCVANDDDFGITSPTQPDNTIIEKNTPSGNRDFNELWFFRIK
;
A
#
# COMPACT_ATOMS: atom_id res chain seq x y z
N PHE A 1 1.19 -13.18 -14.92
CA PHE A 1 0.30 -12.63 -13.89
C PHE A 1 -0.92 -11.97 -14.52
N THR A 2 -2.00 -11.89 -13.79
CA THR A 2 -3.24 -11.22 -14.17
C THR A 2 -3.69 -10.32 -13.02
N GLY A 3 -4.35 -9.20 -13.30
CA GLY A 3 -5.00 -8.35 -12.29
C GLY A 3 -6.32 -8.92 -11.76
N LEU A 4 -6.51 -10.24 -11.81
CA LEU A 4 -7.74 -10.88 -11.35
C LEU A 4 -7.55 -11.46 -9.95
N PRO A 5 -8.57 -11.39 -9.07
CA PRO A 5 -8.54 -11.98 -7.75
C PRO A 5 -8.15 -13.46 -7.77
N ILE A 6 -7.33 -13.87 -6.83
CA ILE A 6 -6.92 -15.27 -6.67
C ILE A 6 -8.07 -16.05 -6.05
N LYS A 7 -8.54 -17.10 -6.74
CA LYS A 7 -9.63 -17.96 -6.24
C LYS A 7 -9.17 -19.17 -5.50
N ASP A 8 -8.03 -19.72 -5.93
CA ASP A 8 -7.49 -20.94 -5.37
C ASP A 8 -6.30 -20.60 -4.46
N SER A 9 -6.14 -21.34 -3.39
CA SER A 9 -4.94 -21.25 -2.54
C SER A 9 -3.68 -21.55 -3.34
N PRO A 10 -2.55 -20.89 -3.06
CA PRO A 10 -2.34 -19.92 -1.97
C PRO A 10 -2.75 -18.48 -2.38
N GLY A 11 -3.14 -17.68 -1.41
CA GLY A 11 -3.41 -16.26 -1.64
C GLY A 11 -4.88 -15.93 -2.00
N GLN A 12 -5.80 -16.88 -1.85
CA GLN A 12 -7.23 -16.66 -2.13
C GLN A 12 -7.78 -15.40 -1.45
N THR A 13 -8.42 -14.51 -2.22
CA THR A 13 -9.00 -13.25 -1.73
C THR A 13 -10.48 -13.34 -1.39
N GLY A 14 -11.20 -14.28 -2.00
CA GLY A 14 -12.65 -14.38 -1.88
C GLY A 14 -13.44 -13.38 -2.73
N GLU A 15 -12.76 -12.54 -3.49
CA GLU A 15 -13.38 -11.52 -4.33
C GLU A 15 -13.92 -12.06 -5.65
N THR A 16 -14.77 -11.27 -6.29
CA THR A 16 -15.34 -11.57 -7.60
C THR A 16 -14.94 -10.46 -8.58
N ALA A 17 -14.22 -10.83 -9.65
CA ALA A 17 -13.90 -9.89 -10.72
C ALA A 17 -15.11 -9.64 -11.63
N TYR A 18 -15.24 -8.39 -12.08
CA TYR A 18 -16.22 -7.95 -13.06
C TYR A 18 -15.54 -7.25 -14.23
N ASP A 19 -16.15 -7.32 -15.41
CA ASP A 19 -15.73 -6.50 -16.53
C ASP A 19 -16.36 -5.08 -16.44
N LEU A 20 -15.99 -4.22 -17.39
CA LEU A 20 -16.49 -2.83 -17.45
C LEU A 20 -18.02 -2.72 -17.62
N TYR A 21 -18.69 -3.82 -17.93
CA TYR A 21 -20.15 -3.87 -18.08
C TYR A 21 -20.85 -4.51 -16.88
N GLY A 22 -20.12 -4.71 -15.77
CA GLY A 22 -20.64 -5.33 -14.56
C GLY A 22 -20.89 -6.83 -14.69
N LYS A 23 -20.39 -7.49 -15.76
CA LYS A 23 -20.53 -8.93 -15.96
C LYS A 23 -19.41 -9.66 -15.20
N LYS A 24 -19.79 -10.66 -14.43
CA LYS A 24 -18.85 -11.51 -13.71
C LYS A 24 -17.86 -12.18 -14.64
N ILE A 25 -16.58 -11.97 -14.39
CA ILE A 25 -15.49 -12.69 -15.06
C ILE A 25 -15.32 -14.04 -14.37
N GLN A 26 -15.55 -15.11 -15.14
CA GLN A 26 -15.23 -16.45 -14.67
C GLN A 26 -13.76 -16.74 -15.00
N SER A 27 -12.89 -16.57 -14.03
CA SER A 27 -11.50 -16.94 -14.15
C SER A 27 -11.05 -17.65 -12.89
N SER A 28 -10.19 -18.65 -13.07
CA SER A 28 -9.35 -19.22 -12.01
C SER A 28 -7.95 -18.64 -12.25
N ALA A 29 -7.65 -17.52 -11.56
CA ALA A 29 -6.29 -17.00 -11.61
C ALA A 29 -5.50 -17.63 -10.45
N SER A 30 -4.56 -18.51 -10.77
CA SER A 30 -3.58 -19.01 -9.81
C SER A 30 -2.42 -18.03 -9.58
N HIS A 31 -2.31 -17.02 -10.43
CA HIS A 31 -1.24 -16.01 -10.44
C HIS A 31 -1.82 -14.60 -10.59
N GLY A 32 -2.89 -14.33 -9.84
CA GLY A 32 -3.44 -13.00 -9.72
C GLY A 32 -2.53 -12.12 -8.87
N ILE A 33 -2.46 -10.84 -9.20
CA ILE A 33 -1.74 -9.83 -8.42
C ILE A 33 -2.58 -8.58 -8.33
N ASP A 34 -2.41 -7.88 -7.21
CA ASP A 34 -2.89 -6.54 -6.98
C ASP A 34 -1.68 -5.68 -6.55
N PRO A 35 -1.00 -5.03 -7.52
CA PRO A 35 0.27 -4.36 -7.26
C PRO A 35 0.05 -3.02 -6.56
N GLU A 36 0.63 -2.84 -5.37
CA GLU A 36 0.43 -1.65 -4.54
C GLU A 36 1.69 -0.81 -4.39
N GLY A 37 2.83 -1.41 -4.12
CA GLY A 37 4.09 -0.70 -3.93
C GLY A 37 5.12 -1.02 -4.99
N LEU A 38 5.96 -0.03 -5.32
CA LEU A 38 7.03 -0.15 -6.31
C LEU A 38 8.36 0.34 -5.73
N ALA A 39 9.39 -0.49 -5.77
CA ALA A 39 10.74 -0.15 -5.37
C ALA A 39 11.73 -0.38 -6.53
N LEU A 40 12.25 0.72 -7.09
CA LEU A 40 13.26 0.67 -8.15
C LEU A 40 14.65 0.47 -7.54
N LEU A 41 15.44 -0.43 -8.11
CA LEU A 41 16.84 -0.67 -7.73
C LEU A 41 17.82 0.03 -8.67
N PRO A 42 19.09 0.28 -8.21
CA PRO A 42 20.10 0.96 -9.01
C PRO A 42 20.46 0.24 -10.33
N ASP A 43 20.26 -1.06 -10.41
CA ASP A 43 20.51 -1.88 -11.60
C ASP A 43 19.37 -1.83 -12.62
N SER A 44 18.35 -1.02 -12.38
CA SER A 44 17.13 -0.87 -13.18
C SER A 44 16.20 -2.09 -13.14
N THR A 45 16.39 -2.99 -12.20
CA THR A 45 15.37 -3.95 -11.80
C THR A 45 14.43 -3.32 -10.77
N PHE A 46 13.28 -3.92 -10.52
CA PHE A 46 12.34 -3.36 -9.56
C PHE A 46 11.56 -4.45 -8.84
N TRP A 47 11.17 -4.13 -7.60
CA TRP A 47 10.30 -4.96 -6.80
C TRP A 47 8.90 -4.36 -6.71
N VAL A 48 7.91 -5.24 -6.66
CA VAL A 48 6.50 -4.89 -6.51
C VAL A 48 5.94 -5.65 -5.31
N SER A 49 5.24 -4.94 -4.43
CA SER A 49 4.41 -5.56 -3.39
C SER A 49 3.02 -5.88 -3.93
N ASP A 50 2.43 -6.92 -3.39
CA ASP A 50 1.13 -7.43 -3.82
C ASP A 50 0.17 -7.56 -2.64
N GLU A 51 -1.04 -7.05 -2.82
CA GLU A 51 -2.08 -7.08 -1.80
C GLU A 51 -2.72 -8.46 -1.67
N TYR A 52 -2.83 -9.20 -2.77
CA TYR A 52 -3.52 -10.48 -2.79
C TYR A 52 -2.78 -11.59 -2.03
N GLY A 53 -1.51 -11.85 -2.31
CA GLY A 53 -0.76 -12.99 -1.83
C GLY A 53 -0.56 -13.09 -0.31
N PRO A 54 0.08 -12.20 0.43
CA PRO A 54 0.91 -11.09 -0.03
C PRO A 54 2.22 -11.59 -0.63
N PHE A 55 2.61 -11.04 -1.75
CA PHE A 55 3.83 -11.40 -2.45
C PHE A 55 4.80 -10.23 -2.59
N LEU A 56 6.10 -10.51 -2.71
CA LEU A 56 7.08 -9.58 -3.24
C LEU A 56 7.61 -10.15 -4.55
N MET A 57 7.46 -9.41 -5.63
CA MET A 57 7.85 -9.84 -6.96
C MET A 57 8.98 -8.99 -7.49
N HIS A 58 10.04 -9.65 -7.97
CA HIS A 58 11.19 -9.00 -8.59
C HIS A 58 11.08 -9.08 -10.11
N PHE A 59 11.17 -7.94 -10.76
CA PHE A 59 11.09 -7.82 -12.20
C PHE A 59 12.39 -7.27 -12.79
N ASP A 60 12.78 -7.78 -13.95
CA ASP A 60 13.81 -7.15 -14.75
C ASP A 60 13.24 -5.89 -15.46
N ARG A 61 14.11 -5.09 -16.04
CA ARG A 61 13.74 -3.86 -16.76
C ARG A 61 12.79 -4.06 -17.95
N SER A 62 12.60 -5.30 -18.40
CA SER A 62 11.65 -5.65 -19.47
C SER A 62 10.26 -6.00 -18.93
N GLY A 63 10.09 -6.02 -17.61
CA GLY A 63 8.85 -6.41 -16.94
C GLY A 63 8.68 -7.93 -16.80
N ARG A 64 9.74 -8.72 -16.98
CA ARG A 64 9.70 -10.15 -16.72
C ARG A 64 9.95 -10.40 -15.24
N CYS A 65 9.07 -11.13 -14.58
CA CYS A 65 9.27 -11.59 -13.20
C CYS A 65 10.44 -12.58 -13.16
N ILE A 66 11.45 -12.29 -12.35
CA ILE A 66 12.69 -13.05 -12.20
C ILE A 66 12.84 -13.68 -10.81
N ASP A 67 12.10 -13.19 -9.82
CA ASP A 67 12.01 -13.78 -8.48
C ASP A 67 10.65 -13.48 -7.85
N LEU A 68 10.20 -14.33 -6.91
CA LEU A 68 8.95 -14.18 -6.18
C LEU A 68 9.15 -14.70 -4.77
N LEU A 69 8.90 -13.83 -3.78
CA LEU A 69 8.89 -14.20 -2.38
C LEU A 69 7.45 -14.35 -1.90
N SER A 70 7.18 -15.45 -1.18
CA SER A 70 5.85 -15.83 -0.76
C SER A 70 5.84 -16.42 0.65
N PRO A 71 4.85 -16.11 1.48
CA PRO A 71 4.73 -16.73 2.79
C PRO A 71 4.29 -18.21 2.70
N PHE A 72 3.92 -18.69 1.51
CA PHE A 72 3.41 -20.04 1.32
C PHE A 72 4.50 -21.05 0.93
N ASP A 73 5.67 -20.61 0.51
CA ASP A 73 6.80 -21.46 0.13
C ASP A 73 8.00 -21.36 1.06
N GLY A 74 7.91 -20.48 2.08
CA GLY A 74 8.94 -20.27 3.08
C GLY A 74 9.98 -19.21 2.72
N SER A 75 9.87 -18.54 1.59
CA SER A 75 10.75 -17.43 1.21
C SER A 75 10.38 -16.11 1.91
N MET A 76 9.17 -16.00 2.47
CA MET A 76 8.73 -14.96 3.39
C MET A 76 8.31 -15.53 4.75
N PRO A 77 8.30 -14.72 5.83
CA PRO A 77 7.78 -15.17 7.14
C PRO A 77 6.35 -15.69 7.04
N GLN A 78 6.15 -16.93 7.52
CA GLN A 78 4.91 -17.69 7.32
C GLN A 78 3.67 -17.00 7.90
N HIS A 79 3.81 -16.20 8.95
CA HIS A 79 2.66 -15.54 9.60
C HIS A 79 1.96 -14.51 8.70
N TYR A 80 2.61 -14.03 7.62
CA TYR A 80 1.95 -13.19 6.62
C TYR A 80 0.81 -13.91 5.88
N GLN A 81 0.74 -15.24 5.92
CA GLN A 81 -0.43 -15.98 5.46
C GLN A 81 -1.73 -15.55 6.15
N SER A 82 -1.61 -15.00 7.38
CA SER A 82 -2.73 -14.51 8.17
C SER A 82 -3.20 -13.09 7.79
N ARG A 83 -2.80 -12.57 6.64
CA ARG A 83 -3.36 -11.30 6.15
C ARG A 83 -4.87 -11.39 6.00
N LYS A 84 -5.57 -10.29 6.15
CA LYS A 84 -6.97 -10.20 5.71
C LYS A 84 -7.01 -10.27 4.19
N PRO A 85 -8.00 -10.93 3.59
CA PRO A 85 -8.17 -10.92 2.13
C PRO A 85 -8.20 -9.49 1.58
N ASN A 86 -7.49 -9.26 0.47
CA ASN A 86 -7.37 -7.94 -0.17
C ASN A 86 -6.89 -6.83 0.79
N ARG A 87 -5.96 -7.16 1.72
CA ARG A 87 -5.30 -6.25 2.64
C ARG A 87 -3.91 -6.79 3.00
N GLY A 88 -3.15 -7.08 1.95
CA GLY A 88 -1.81 -7.64 2.04
C GLY A 88 -0.72 -6.60 2.16
N LEU A 89 0.30 -6.73 1.30
CA LEU A 89 1.41 -5.78 1.25
C LEU A 89 1.03 -4.56 0.43
N GLU A 90 1.18 -3.41 1.03
CA GLU A 90 0.95 -2.10 0.43
C GLU A 90 2.27 -1.41 0.09
N GLY A 91 2.67 -0.48 0.95
CA GLY A 91 3.86 0.33 0.73
C GLY A 91 5.14 -0.50 0.61
N LEU A 92 5.97 -0.15 -0.38
CA LEU A 92 7.27 -0.73 -0.62
C LEU A 92 8.27 0.35 -1.02
N CYS A 93 9.47 0.31 -0.45
CA CYS A 93 10.59 1.13 -0.91
C CYS A 93 11.93 0.39 -0.76
N ALA A 94 12.97 0.87 -1.44
CA ALA A 94 14.31 0.34 -1.34
C ALA A 94 15.26 1.35 -0.68
N SER A 95 16.35 0.85 -0.06
CA SER A 95 17.50 1.69 0.28
C SER A 95 18.15 2.22 -1.00
N PRO A 96 18.76 3.42 -0.98
CA PRO A 96 19.37 4.02 -2.17
C PRO A 96 20.50 3.20 -2.80
N ASP A 97 21.19 2.40 -1.99
CA ASP A 97 22.23 1.48 -2.46
C ASP A 97 21.68 0.16 -3.04
N GLY A 98 20.35 -0.05 -2.94
CA GLY A 98 19.67 -1.23 -3.45
C GLY A 98 19.96 -2.51 -2.66
N THR A 99 20.44 -2.41 -1.42
CA THR A 99 20.75 -3.60 -0.60
C THR A 99 19.58 -4.08 0.24
N CYS A 100 18.59 -3.22 0.51
CA CYS A 100 17.46 -3.53 1.37
C CYS A 100 16.13 -3.08 0.76
N LEU A 101 15.10 -3.89 0.96
CA LEU A 101 13.70 -3.50 0.79
C LEU A 101 13.06 -3.24 2.15
N TYR A 102 12.14 -2.31 2.16
CA TYR A 102 11.24 -2.05 3.30
C TYR A 102 9.80 -2.12 2.82
N GLY A 103 8.98 -2.86 3.53
CA GLY A 103 7.57 -3.00 3.19
C GLY A 103 6.68 -2.95 4.41
N ILE A 104 5.42 -2.64 4.21
CA ILE A 104 4.42 -2.56 5.27
C ILE A 104 3.13 -3.24 4.84
N MET A 105 2.49 -3.93 5.78
CA MET A 105 1.14 -4.46 5.59
C MET A 105 0.12 -3.33 5.69
N GLN A 106 -0.93 -3.38 4.88
CA GLN A 106 -2.02 -2.41 4.94
C GLN A 106 -2.73 -2.43 6.29
N SER A 107 -3.07 -3.63 6.76
CA SER A 107 -3.89 -3.81 7.95
C SER A 107 -3.30 -4.85 8.91
N PRO A 108 -3.75 -4.86 10.19
CA PRO A 108 -3.36 -5.89 11.13
C PRO A 108 -3.68 -7.30 10.62
N LEU A 109 -2.79 -8.24 10.87
CA LEU A 109 -2.99 -9.65 10.55
C LEU A 109 -4.22 -10.21 11.30
N MET A 110 -4.84 -11.25 10.76
CA MET A 110 -5.96 -11.91 11.42
C MET A 110 -5.53 -12.47 12.79
N GLY A 111 -6.30 -12.13 13.82
CA GLY A 111 -5.98 -12.51 15.21
C GLY A 111 -5.22 -11.45 16.00
N GLU A 112 -4.65 -10.43 15.34
CA GLU A 112 -4.11 -9.27 16.05
C GLU A 112 -5.27 -8.45 16.65
N LYS A 113 -5.13 -8.08 17.93
CA LYS A 113 -6.17 -7.36 18.68
C LYS A 113 -5.98 -5.85 18.68
N GLU A 114 -4.76 -5.39 18.42
CA GLU A 114 -4.38 -4.00 18.37
C GLU A 114 -4.32 -3.54 16.91
N HIS A 115 -4.31 -2.24 16.68
CA HIS A 115 -4.11 -1.67 15.33
C HIS A 115 -2.63 -1.72 14.91
N ILE A 116 -1.98 -2.85 15.12
CA ILE A 116 -0.56 -3.05 14.81
C ILE A 116 -0.42 -3.79 13.49
N VAL A 117 0.34 -3.18 12.58
CA VAL A 117 0.69 -3.79 11.30
C VAL A 117 2.18 -4.14 11.29
N PRO A 118 2.56 -5.25 10.65
CA PRO A 118 3.96 -5.56 10.38
C PRO A 118 4.56 -4.56 9.39
N LEU A 119 5.74 -4.06 9.75
CA LEU A 119 6.67 -3.38 8.87
C LEU A 119 7.94 -4.21 8.83
N PHE A 120 8.54 -4.43 7.67
CA PHE A 120 9.74 -5.24 7.56
C PHE A 120 10.88 -4.53 6.82
N ARG A 121 12.09 -5.00 7.08
CA ARG A 121 13.29 -4.83 6.27
C ARG A 121 13.69 -6.21 5.75
N TYR A 122 13.90 -6.32 4.45
CA TYR A 122 14.44 -7.51 3.81
C TYR A 122 15.81 -7.19 3.22
N ASP A 123 16.85 -7.89 3.66
CA ASP A 123 18.20 -7.77 3.12
C ASP A 123 18.32 -8.60 1.85
N LEU A 124 18.58 -7.94 0.72
CA LEU A 124 18.66 -8.59 -0.59
C LEU A 124 19.92 -9.44 -0.77
N THR A 125 20.98 -9.17 0.02
CA THR A 125 22.23 -9.92 -0.01
C THR A 125 22.16 -11.17 0.84
N ASP A 126 21.83 -10.99 2.11
CA ASP A 126 21.80 -12.06 3.10
C ASP A 126 20.48 -12.85 3.11
N LYS A 127 19.46 -12.32 2.41
CA LYS A 127 18.08 -12.85 2.36
C LYS A 127 17.46 -13.00 3.76
N ASP A 128 17.74 -12.02 4.62
CA ASP A 128 17.30 -12.00 6.01
C ASP A 128 16.18 -10.98 6.24
N TRP A 129 15.26 -11.36 7.12
CA TRP A 129 14.09 -10.57 7.48
C TRP A 129 14.25 -9.97 8.86
N THR A 130 14.03 -8.67 8.97
CA THR A 130 13.88 -7.95 10.25
C THR A 130 12.49 -7.36 10.29
N GLU A 131 11.74 -7.62 11.37
CA GLU A 131 10.37 -7.15 11.50
C GLU A 131 10.23 -6.11 12.60
N PHE A 132 9.35 -5.18 12.37
CA PHE A 132 8.98 -4.10 13.28
C PHE A 132 7.47 -4.08 13.44
N ARG A 133 7.00 -3.54 14.57
CA ARG A 133 5.58 -3.35 14.84
C ARG A 133 5.22 -1.88 14.71
N TYR A 134 4.32 -1.57 13.79
CA TYR A 134 3.84 -0.22 13.55
C TYR A 134 2.40 -0.09 14.02
N LEU A 135 2.11 0.88 14.89
CA LEU A 135 0.76 1.14 15.41
C LEU A 135 0.07 2.17 14.53
N LEU A 136 -1.02 1.77 13.86
CA LEU A 136 -1.90 2.68 13.13
C LEU A 136 -2.65 3.62 14.08
N ASP A 137 -3.00 4.81 13.61
CA ASP A 137 -3.97 5.65 14.30
C ASP A 137 -5.33 4.96 14.37
N THR A 138 -6.13 5.27 15.38
CA THR A 138 -7.44 4.65 15.59
C THR A 138 -8.47 5.06 14.53
N ASP A 139 -8.22 6.14 13.82
CA ASP A 139 -9.03 6.67 12.71
C ASP A 139 -8.44 6.32 11.32
N SER A 140 -7.38 5.51 11.27
CA SER A 140 -6.80 4.97 10.03
C SER A 140 -7.41 3.63 9.65
N ASP A 141 -7.68 3.44 8.36
CA ASP A 141 -8.07 2.14 7.79
C ASP A 141 -6.85 1.30 7.41
N GLY A 142 -5.71 1.95 7.15
CA GLY A 142 -4.48 1.27 6.78
C GLY A 142 -3.26 2.15 6.64
N ALA A 143 -2.09 1.48 6.49
CA ALA A 143 -0.85 2.08 6.03
C ALA A 143 -0.67 1.75 4.55
N ASN A 144 -0.65 2.77 3.69
CA ASN A 144 -0.81 2.59 2.25
C ASN A 144 0.46 2.83 1.45
N ALA A 145 1.43 3.56 1.97
CA ALA A 145 2.69 3.76 1.26
C ALA A 145 3.87 3.91 2.21
N LEU A 146 5.05 3.59 1.70
CA LEU A 146 6.36 3.81 2.34
C LEU A 146 7.27 4.64 1.45
N CYS A 147 8.08 5.48 2.09
CA CYS A 147 9.18 6.18 1.42
C CYS A 147 10.42 6.18 2.31
N TRP A 148 11.57 5.87 1.72
CA TRP A 148 12.85 5.96 2.41
C TRP A 148 13.23 7.44 2.61
N LEU A 149 13.63 7.81 3.83
CA LEU A 149 14.04 9.16 4.17
C LEU A 149 15.55 9.22 4.53
N SER A 150 16.04 8.25 5.26
CA SER A 150 17.46 8.09 5.62
C SER A 150 17.73 6.67 6.08
N ASP A 151 19.00 6.31 6.34
CA ASP A 151 19.47 4.94 6.64
C ASP A 151 18.67 4.16 7.69
N SER A 152 17.97 4.84 8.58
CA SER A 152 17.16 4.20 9.61
C SER A 152 15.78 4.84 9.75
N THR A 153 15.35 5.64 8.76
CA THR A 153 14.12 6.43 8.90
C THR A 153 13.26 6.28 7.66
N LEU A 154 12.00 5.92 7.86
CA LEU A 154 10.99 5.83 6.81
C LEU A 154 9.89 6.86 7.02
N LEU A 155 9.23 7.24 5.94
CA LEU A 155 7.94 7.90 5.93
C LEU A 155 6.87 6.85 5.67
N VAL A 156 5.77 6.91 6.41
CA VAL A 156 4.61 6.01 6.30
C VAL A 156 3.38 6.87 6.06
N LEU A 157 2.64 6.58 5.01
CA LEU A 157 1.34 7.17 4.75
C LEU A 157 0.25 6.32 5.40
N GLU A 158 -0.53 6.94 6.26
CA GLU A 158 -1.77 6.37 6.80
C GLU A 158 -2.98 7.11 6.26
N ARG A 159 -4.05 6.38 5.97
CA ARG A 159 -5.31 6.97 5.56
C ARG A 159 -6.53 6.20 6.05
N ASP A 160 -7.68 6.88 6.04
CA ASP A 160 -9.01 6.28 6.00
C ASP A 160 -9.56 6.31 4.55
N GLY A 161 -10.73 5.72 4.32
CA GLY A 161 -11.44 5.70 3.04
C GLY A 161 -12.48 6.81 2.89
N LYS A 162 -12.36 7.93 3.62
CA LYS A 162 -13.34 9.01 3.58
C LYS A 162 -12.88 10.15 2.70
N PHE A 163 -13.80 10.71 1.93
CA PHE A 163 -13.56 12.03 1.31
C PHE A 163 -13.48 13.10 2.39
N PRO A 164 -12.49 14.00 2.35
CA PRO A 164 -12.47 15.18 3.19
C PRO A 164 -13.62 16.12 2.80
N ASP A 165 -14.44 16.50 3.77
CA ASP A 165 -15.45 17.55 3.61
C ASP A 165 -15.59 18.35 4.91
N GLU A 166 -16.40 19.43 4.90
CA GLU A 166 -16.62 20.28 6.07
C GLU A 166 -17.25 19.56 7.26
N HIS A 167 -17.91 18.43 7.03
CA HIS A 167 -18.69 17.70 8.04
C HIS A 167 -18.07 16.38 8.42
N THR A 168 -17.20 15.83 7.58
CA THR A 168 -16.61 14.49 7.76
C THR A 168 -15.09 14.59 7.91
N PRO A 169 -14.58 14.53 9.14
CA PRO A 169 -13.14 14.46 9.34
C PRO A 169 -12.54 13.25 8.62
N ALA A 170 -11.52 13.48 7.81
CA ALA A 170 -10.79 12.45 7.11
C ALA A 170 -9.34 12.39 7.61
N ASN A 171 -8.80 11.18 7.66
CA ASN A 171 -7.43 10.94 8.07
C ASN A 171 -6.55 10.65 6.85
N LYS A 172 -5.64 11.57 6.53
CA LYS A 172 -4.61 11.44 5.50
C LYS A 172 -3.32 12.02 6.06
N LYS A 173 -2.47 11.18 6.68
CA LYS A 173 -1.31 11.63 7.43
C LYS A 173 -0.04 10.90 7.04
N VAL A 174 1.07 11.60 7.02
CA VAL A 174 2.39 11.01 6.83
C VAL A 174 3.18 11.11 8.12
N TYR A 175 3.66 9.96 8.56
CA TYR A 175 4.45 9.81 9.77
C TYR A 175 5.89 9.45 9.45
N LYS A 176 6.81 9.94 10.26
CA LYS A 176 8.19 9.51 10.30
C LYS A 176 8.38 8.46 11.37
N VAL A 177 9.05 7.35 11.06
CA VAL A 177 9.46 6.30 12.01
C VAL A 177 10.95 6.06 11.92
N CYS A 178 11.57 5.76 13.07
CA CYS A 178 12.99 5.42 13.15
C CYS A 178 13.16 3.93 13.45
N LEU A 179 13.79 3.20 12.51
CA LEU A 179 13.98 1.74 12.61
C LEU A 179 15.08 1.35 13.61
N SER A 180 15.92 2.28 14.04
CA SER A 180 16.88 2.05 15.12
C SER A 180 16.25 2.11 16.52
N ASP A 181 14.99 2.51 16.62
CA ASP A 181 14.23 2.47 17.86
C ASP A 181 14.07 1.01 18.31
N ARG A 182 14.49 0.72 19.56
CA ARG A 182 14.38 -0.61 20.17
C ARG A 182 13.06 -0.80 20.93
N SER A 183 12.14 0.12 20.79
CA SER A 183 10.80 0.00 21.40
C SER A 183 10.06 -1.19 20.81
N PRO A 184 9.23 -1.89 21.60
CA PRO A 184 8.40 -2.99 21.09
C PRO A 184 7.45 -2.58 19.96
N ILE A 185 7.08 -1.30 19.91
CA ILE A 185 6.28 -0.66 18.87
C ILE A 185 7.05 0.59 18.43
N LEU A 186 7.24 0.76 17.13
CA LEU A 186 7.93 1.93 16.57
C LEU A 186 7.25 3.23 17.01
N GLN A 187 8.06 4.17 17.50
CA GLN A 187 7.56 5.51 17.78
C GLN A 187 7.43 6.29 16.47
N LYS A 188 6.27 6.90 16.26
CA LYS A 188 6.01 7.70 15.06
C LYS A 188 5.86 9.19 15.40
N THR A 189 6.29 10.03 14.48
CA THR A 189 6.17 11.50 14.57
C THR A 189 5.44 12.00 13.34
N LEU A 190 4.38 12.78 13.53
CA LEU A 190 3.63 13.40 12.41
C LEU A 190 4.54 14.37 11.64
N VAL A 191 4.62 14.17 10.32
CA VAL A 191 5.35 15.03 9.38
C VAL A 191 4.39 15.90 8.57
N LEU A 192 3.28 15.31 8.13
CA LEU A 192 2.31 15.99 7.28
C LEU A 192 0.90 15.50 7.61
N ASP A 193 -0.01 16.41 7.83
CA ASP A 193 -1.45 16.18 7.79
C ASP A 193 -1.94 16.79 6.46
N ILE A 194 -2.22 15.92 5.48
CA ILE A 194 -2.48 16.33 4.09
C ILE A 194 -3.70 17.23 4.01
N VAL A 195 -4.78 16.84 4.66
CA VAL A 195 -6.05 17.60 4.64
C VAL A 195 -5.90 18.98 5.28
N LYS A 196 -5.10 19.08 6.35
CA LYS A 196 -4.83 20.39 6.97
C LYS A 196 -3.88 21.25 6.15
N ALA A 197 -2.90 20.64 5.49
CA ALA A 197 -1.91 21.37 4.70
C ALA A 197 -2.46 21.82 3.35
N ALA A 198 -3.43 21.08 2.81
CA ALA A 198 -4.10 21.37 1.55
C ALA A 198 -5.63 21.25 1.73
N PRO A 199 -6.32 22.33 2.14
CA PRO A 199 -7.78 22.31 2.33
C PRO A 199 -8.57 21.94 1.06
N ASP A 200 -7.97 22.11 -0.12
CA ASP A 200 -8.56 21.74 -1.41
C ASP A 200 -8.32 20.26 -1.77
N TYR A 201 -7.58 19.49 -0.95
CA TYR A 201 -7.41 18.06 -1.17
C TYR A 201 -8.74 17.34 -0.99
N GLY A 202 -9.31 16.86 -2.08
CA GLY A 202 -10.67 16.33 -2.11
C GLY A 202 -10.80 14.81 -2.32
N HIS A 203 -9.71 14.04 -2.20
CA HIS A 203 -9.70 12.61 -2.53
C HIS A 203 -9.85 11.73 -1.28
N ASP A 204 -10.53 10.59 -1.42
CA ASP A 204 -10.73 9.61 -0.34
C ASP A 204 -9.51 8.72 -0.12
N LYS A 205 -8.76 8.39 -1.18
CA LYS A 205 -7.64 7.46 -1.16
C LYS A 205 -6.31 8.13 -1.50
N ALA A 206 -5.53 8.51 -0.49
CA ALA A 206 -4.11 8.80 -0.65
C ALA A 206 -3.35 7.47 -0.63
N GLU A 207 -2.70 7.06 -1.75
CA GLU A 207 -2.11 5.73 -1.88
C GLU A 207 -0.62 5.73 -2.18
N GLY A 208 -0.07 6.79 -2.70
CA GLY A 208 1.34 6.85 -3.05
C GLY A 208 2.08 8.00 -2.40
N ILE A 209 3.32 7.77 -1.96
CA ILE A 209 4.25 8.82 -1.57
C ILE A 209 5.63 8.61 -2.18
N ALA A 210 6.27 9.70 -2.59
CA ALA A 210 7.64 9.70 -3.06
C ALA A 210 8.38 10.96 -2.60
N LEU A 211 9.64 10.81 -2.17
CA LEU A 211 10.47 11.93 -1.77
C LEU A 211 11.28 12.42 -2.98
N ILE A 212 11.17 13.71 -3.30
CA ILE A 212 11.93 14.37 -4.35
C ILE A 212 13.00 15.24 -3.69
N GLY A 213 14.25 14.85 -3.89
CA GLY A 213 15.36 15.40 -3.12
C GLY A 213 15.22 15.01 -1.65
N ASP A 214 15.38 15.99 -0.76
CA ASP A 214 15.36 15.78 0.70
C ASP A 214 14.21 16.50 1.43
N SER A 215 13.34 17.20 0.67
CA SER A 215 12.38 18.13 1.27
C SER A 215 11.04 18.26 0.55
N ILE A 216 10.85 17.67 -0.62
CA ILE A 216 9.57 17.69 -1.32
C ILE A 216 8.95 16.30 -1.29
N LEU A 217 7.81 16.18 -0.65
CA LEU A 217 7.01 14.97 -0.65
C LEU A 217 5.93 15.09 -1.73
N CYS A 218 5.95 14.16 -2.68
CA CYS A 218 4.86 13.94 -3.63
C CYS A 218 3.89 12.94 -3.04
N VAL A 219 2.59 13.25 -3.10
CA VAL A 219 1.49 12.36 -2.70
C VAL A 219 0.62 12.12 -3.92
N ALA A 220 0.28 10.87 -4.18
CA ALA A 220 -0.66 10.46 -5.22
C ALA A 220 -1.93 9.88 -4.57
N ASN A 221 -3.08 10.10 -5.20
CA ASN A 221 -4.32 9.41 -4.86
C ASN A 221 -4.62 8.29 -5.86
N ASP A 222 -5.48 7.35 -5.47
CA ASP A 222 -6.16 6.40 -6.34
C ASP A 222 -7.62 6.84 -6.54
N ASP A 223 -8.04 6.95 -7.79
CA ASP A 223 -9.41 7.34 -8.16
C ASP A 223 -10.34 6.12 -8.40
N ASP A 224 -9.89 4.90 -8.11
CA ASP A 224 -10.65 3.66 -8.40
C ASP A 224 -11.10 3.56 -9.86
N PHE A 225 -10.25 3.93 -10.83
CA PHE A 225 -10.60 4.03 -12.25
C PHE A 225 -11.67 5.07 -12.58
N GLY A 226 -11.95 6.01 -11.68
CA GLY A 226 -13.02 7.00 -11.80
C GLY A 226 -14.42 6.43 -11.65
N ILE A 227 -14.56 5.26 -11.00
CA ILE A 227 -15.83 4.59 -10.76
C ILE A 227 -15.99 4.19 -9.30
N THR A 228 -17.23 4.16 -8.81
CA THR A 228 -17.54 3.57 -7.51
C THR A 228 -17.68 2.06 -7.62
N SER A 229 -17.26 1.34 -6.57
CA SER A 229 -17.54 -0.09 -6.48
C SER A 229 -19.04 -0.36 -6.59
N PRO A 230 -19.49 -1.33 -7.41
CA PRO A 230 -20.90 -1.64 -7.54
C PRO A 230 -21.49 -2.09 -6.21
N THR A 231 -22.30 -1.23 -5.59
CA THR A 231 -23.06 -1.54 -4.37
C THR A 231 -24.52 -1.84 -4.68
N GLN A 232 -24.92 -1.63 -5.93
CA GLN A 232 -26.29 -1.85 -6.39
C GLN A 232 -26.52 -3.32 -6.77
N PRO A 233 -27.74 -3.85 -6.58
CA PRO A 233 -28.05 -5.24 -6.92
C PRO A 233 -27.84 -5.61 -8.40
N ASP A 234 -27.87 -4.61 -9.29
CA ASP A 234 -27.71 -4.78 -10.74
C ASP A 234 -26.25 -4.58 -11.22
N ASN A 235 -25.30 -4.35 -10.28
CA ASN A 235 -23.91 -4.04 -10.58
C ASN A 235 -23.72 -2.82 -11.49
N THR A 236 -24.59 -1.84 -11.41
CA THR A 236 -24.47 -0.59 -12.17
C THR A 236 -23.18 0.12 -11.77
N ILE A 237 -22.35 0.41 -12.74
CA ILE A 237 -21.13 1.23 -12.56
C ILE A 237 -21.56 2.69 -12.50
N ILE A 238 -21.14 3.36 -11.43
CA ILE A 238 -21.41 4.78 -11.20
C ILE A 238 -20.09 5.54 -11.23
N GLU A 239 -20.05 6.71 -11.87
CA GLU A 239 -18.90 7.57 -11.86
C GLU A 239 -18.56 7.99 -10.42
N LYS A 240 -17.28 7.92 -10.06
CA LYS A 240 -16.79 8.36 -8.75
C LYS A 240 -16.65 9.87 -8.74
N ASN A 241 -17.38 10.50 -7.83
CA ASN A 241 -17.37 11.95 -7.68
C ASN A 241 -16.91 12.33 -6.27
N THR A 242 -16.18 13.43 -6.18
CA THR A 242 -15.83 14.08 -4.92
C THR A 242 -17.08 14.69 -4.25
N PRO A 243 -17.05 15.02 -2.96
CA PRO A 243 -18.18 15.68 -2.30
C PRO A 243 -18.59 17.01 -2.94
N SER A 244 -17.67 17.68 -3.62
CA SER A 244 -17.98 18.92 -4.38
C SER A 244 -18.73 18.66 -5.69
N GLY A 245 -18.98 17.40 -6.06
CA GLY A 245 -19.68 17.01 -7.28
C GLY A 245 -18.81 16.96 -8.52
N ASN A 246 -17.51 17.15 -8.40
CA ASN A 246 -16.56 16.97 -9.50
C ASN A 246 -16.20 15.49 -9.61
N ARG A 247 -15.89 15.03 -10.83
CA ARG A 247 -15.33 13.70 -11.02
C ARG A 247 -14.04 13.56 -10.24
N ASP A 248 -13.89 12.43 -9.52
CA ASP A 248 -12.61 12.06 -8.93
C ASP A 248 -11.63 11.57 -10.01
N PHE A 249 -10.38 11.96 -9.92
CA PHE A 249 -9.32 11.57 -10.85
C PHE A 249 -7.95 11.59 -10.16
N ASN A 250 -6.97 10.92 -10.75
CA ASN A 250 -5.62 10.87 -10.18
C ASN A 250 -4.93 12.23 -10.22
N GLU A 251 -4.43 12.68 -9.08
CA GLU A 251 -3.66 13.90 -8.91
C GLU A 251 -2.34 13.66 -8.20
N LEU A 252 -1.37 14.52 -8.44
CA LEU A 252 -0.12 14.59 -7.71
C LEU A 252 -0.06 15.87 -6.91
N TRP A 253 0.06 15.73 -5.60
CA TRP A 253 0.18 16.83 -4.65
C TRP A 253 1.60 16.92 -4.12
N PHE A 254 2.15 18.14 -4.08
CA PHE A 254 3.54 18.36 -3.68
C PHE A 254 3.58 19.20 -2.41
N PHE A 255 4.22 18.65 -1.38
CA PHE A 255 4.34 19.29 -0.08
C PHE A 255 5.81 19.50 0.27
N ARG A 256 6.14 20.67 0.79
CA ARG A 256 7.44 20.87 1.41
C ARG A 256 7.41 20.36 2.83
N ILE A 257 8.25 19.38 3.12
CA ILE A 257 8.47 18.84 4.47
C ILE A 257 9.81 19.31 5.01
N LYS A 258 9.89 19.48 6.31
CA LYS A 258 11.14 19.92 6.99
C LYS A 258 11.90 18.72 7.54
#